data_89d22ace85711f1d7f985813d534698d
#
_entry.id   89d22ace85711f1d7f985813d534698d
#
_cell.length_a   1.000
_cell.length_b   1.000
_cell.length_c   1.000
_cell.angle_alpha   90.00
_cell.angle_beta   90.00
_cell.angle_gamma   90.00
#
_symmetry.space_group_name_H-M   'P 1'
#
loop_
_entity.id
_entity.type
_entity.pdbx_description
1 polymer ?
#
loop_
_entity_poly.entity_id
_entity_poly.type
_entity_poly.pdbx_seq_one_letter_code
_entity_poly.pdbx_strand_id
1 'polypeptide(L)'
;STSYINHNPEAVKDSVNSNFALAFALIENHYFVNKGFLDYEEQLLDNVDKVRHIPAIIVQGRYDVVCPPTTAYELHSRWPESELKIAPFSGHSAFEKEITHLLIEATNKFSINK
;
A
#
# COMPACT_ATOMS: atom_id res chain seq x y z
N SER A 1 -14.67 -7.10 -6.74
CA SER A 1 -13.60 -6.12 -6.59
C SER A 1 -12.27 -6.83 -6.40
N THR A 2 -11.24 -6.47 -7.17
CA THR A 2 -9.88 -7.06 -7.11
C THR A 2 -9.09 -6.65 -5.86
N SER A 3 -9.59 -5.65 -5.10
CA SER A 3 -8.92 -5.12 -3.91
C SER A 3 -9.03 -6.02 -2.67
N TYR A 4 -9.97 -6.98 -2.67
CA TYR A 4 -10.18 -7.91 -1.56
C TYR A 4 -10.13 -9.35 -2.06
N ILE A 5 -9.47 -10.24 -1.31
CA ILE A 5 -9.56 -11.69 -1.53
C ILE A 5 -10.92 -12.22 -1.07
N ASN A 6 -11.36 -11.79 0.12
CA ASN A 6 -12.66 -12.15 0.67
C ASN A 6 -13.74 -11.15 0.26
N HIS A 7 -14.89 -11.63 -0.15
CA HIS A 7 -16.02 -10.79 -0.49
C HIS A 7 -16.46 -9.95 0.70
N ASN A 8 -16.40 -8.61 0.57
CA ASN A 8 -16.89 -7.67 1.58
C ASN A 8 -18.09 -6.89 1.03
N PRO A 9 -19.34 -7.26 1.42
CA PRO A 9 -20.55 -6.62 0.91
C PRO A 9 -20.68 -5.13 1.28
N GLU A 10 -20.12 -4.71 2.42
CA GLU A 10 -20.16 -3.31 2.86
C GLU A 10 -19.23 -2.44 2.02
N ALA A 11 -18.02 -2.91 1.73
CA ALA A 11 -17.09 -2.21 0.85
C ALA A 11 -17.65 -2.04 -0.58
N VAL A 12 -18.48 -3.00 -1.04
CA VAL A 12 -19.17 -2.87 -2.33
C VAL A 12 -20.25 -1.79 -2.27
N LYS A 13 -20.98 -1.65 -1.17
CA LYS A 13 -21.99 -0.59 -1.01
C LYS A 13 -21.38 0.81 -1.00
N ASP A 14 -20.25 0.99 -0.33
CA ASP A 14 -19.53 2.28 -0.29
C ASP A 14 -18.97 2.65 -1.67
N SER A 15 -18.50 1.68 -2.44
CA SER A 15 -18.02 1.90 -3.82
C SER A 15 -19.13 2.27 -4.81
N VAL A 16 -20.40 2.03 -4.46
CA VAL A 16 -21.59 2.41 -5.26
C VAL A 16 -22.08 3.83 -4.94
N ASN A 17 -21.59 4.48 -3.88
CA ASN A 17 -21.89 5.89 -3.63
C ASN A 17 -21.30 6.74 -4.78
N SER A 18 -22.17 7.33 -5.60
CA SER A 18 -21.78 8.06 -6.82
C SER A 18 -20.80 9.19 -6.57
N ASN A 19 -20.93 9.90 -5.45
CA ASN A 19 -20.03 11.02 -5.10
C ASN A 19 -18.64 10.52 -4.70
N PHE A 20 -18.56 9.44 -3.93
CA PHE A 20 -17.30 8.81 -3.56
C PHE A 20 -16.59 8.23 -4.79
N ALA A 21 -17.31 7.49 -5.62
CA ALA A 21 -16.76 6.88 -6.82
C ALA A 21 -16.23 7.95 -7.80
N LEU A 22 -16.96 9.06 -7.96
CA LEU A 22 -16.53 10.17 -8.82
C LEU A 22 -15.26 10.84 -8.27
N ALA A 23 -15.24 11.19 -6.99
CA ALA A 23 -14.08 11.81 -6.36
C ALA A 23 -12.84 10.91 -6.45
N PHE A 24 -13.00 9.62 -6.14
CA PHE A 24 -11.94 8.63 -6.24
C PHE A 24 -11.40 8.52 -7.66
N ALA A 25 -12.28 8.36 -8.66
CA ALA A 25 -11.89 8.23 -10.06
C ALA A 25 -11.19 9.48 -10.60
N LEU A 26 -11.63 10.68 -10.20
CA LEU A 26 -10.99 11.94 -10.61
C LEU A 26 -9.57 12.07 -10.05
N ILE A 27 -9.36 11.76 -8.78
CA ILE A 27 -8.05 11.81 -8.14
C ILE A 27 -7.12 10.77 -8.77
N GLU A 28 -7.58 9.53 -8.89
CA GLU A 28 -6.82 8.43 -9.46
C GLU A 28 -6.40 8.74 -10.91
N ASN A 29 -7.35 9.18 -11.74
CA ASN A 29 -7.06 9.57 -13.12
C ASN A 29 -6.06 10.75 -13.20
N HIS A 30 -6.17 11.72 -12.32
CA HIS A 30 -5.23 12.85 -12.26
C HIS A 30 -3.79 12.37 -12.03
N TYR A 31 -3.58 11.45 -11.10
CA TYR A 31 -2.26 10.88 -10.85
C TYR A 31 -1.79 9.99 -12.01
N PHE A 32 -2.65 9.19 -12.59
CA PHE A 32 -2.27 8.28 -13.69
C PHE A 32 -1.86 9.04 -14.96
N VAL A 33 -2.63 10.03 -15.38
CA VAL A 33 -2.31 10.80 -16.60
C VAL A 33 -1.03 11.63 -16.44
N ASN A 34 -0.67 11.98 -15.20
CA ASN A 34 0.56 12.68 -14.86
C ASN A 34 1.69 11.73 -14.42
N LYS A 35 1.55 10.41 -14.62
CA LYS A 35 2.55 9.38 -14.23
C LYS A 35 3.01 9.50 -12.76
N GLY A 36 2.06 9.82 -11.86
CA GLY A 36 2.37 10.06 -10.45
C GLY A 36 3.27 11.27 -10.19
N PHE A 37 3.44 12.17 -11.17
CA PHE A 37 4.36 13.31 -11.14
C PHE A 37 5.84 12.90 -10.98
N LEU A 38 6.17 11.69 -11.43
CA LEU A 38 7.55 11.20 -11.44
C LEU A 38 8.24 11.60 -12.75
N ASP A 39 9.50 12.00 -12.68
CA ASP A 39 10.30 12.38 -13.84
C ASP A 39 10.69 11.15 -14.67
N TYR A 40 10.86 9.98 -13.99
CA TYR A 40 11.14 8.67 -14.59
C TYR A 40 10.64 7.54 -13.68
N GLU A 41 10.46 6.36 -14.25
CA GLU A 41 9.81 5.22 -13.60
C GLU A 41 10.50 4.77 -12.31
N GLU A 42 11.83 4.69 -12.33
CA GLU A 42 12.65 4.19 -11.21
C GLU A 42 12.95 5.25 -10.13
N GLN A 43 12.43 6.49 -10.27
CA GLN A 43 12.81 7.63 -9.42
C GLN A 43 12.69 7.36 -7.93
N LEU A 44 11.65 6.65 -7.49
CA LEU A 44 11.45 6.36 -6.07
C LEU A 44 12.50 5.38 -5.56
N LEU A 45 12.77 4.31 -6.30
CA LEU A 45 13.74 3.29 -5.94
C LEU A 45 15.18 3.82 -5.96
N ASP A 46 15.51 4.66 -6.95
CA ASP A 46 16.84 5.28 -7.05
C ASP A 46 17.12 6.29 -5.95
N ASN A 47 16.08 6.81 -5.30
CA ASN A 47 16.20 7.78 -4.22
C ASN A 47 15.96 7.21 -2.81
N VAL A 48 15.84 5.91 -2.67
CA VAL A 48 15.61 5.23 -1.37
C VAL A 48 16.70 5.58 -0.36
N ASP A 49 17.94 5.75 -0.78
CA ASP A 49 19.07 6.13 0.11
C ASP A 49 18.82 7.42 0.87
N LYS A 50 18.00 8.34 0.34
CA LYS A 50 17.65 9.59 1.02
C LYS A 50 16.79 9.38 2.27
N VAL A 51 16.08 8.25 2.36
CA VAL A 51 15.15 7.94 3.45
C VAL A 51 15.53 6.72 4.28
N ARG A 52 16.61 6.01 3.95
CA ARG A 52 17.04 4.78 4.66
C ARG A 52 17.33 4.98 6.14
N HIS A 53 17.68 6.20 6.55
CA HIS A 53 17.87 6.55 7.97
C HIS A 53 16.55 6.62 8.77
N ILE A 54 15.39 6.54 8.10
CA ILE A 54 14.06 6.58 8.74
C ILE A 54 13.60 5.14 8.95
N PRO A 55 13.22 4.73 10.18
CA PRO A 55 12.67 3.41 10.43
C PRO A 55 11.37 3.21 9.64
N ALA A 56 11.23 2.06 8.97
CA ALA A 56 10.06 1.76 8.16
C ALA A 56 9.59 0.32 8.34
N ILE A 57 8.28 0.12 8.27
CA ILE A 57 7.65 -1.19 8.18
C ILE A 57 6.74 -1.19 6.95
N ILE A 58 7.04 -2.08 6.01
CA ILE A 58 6.28 -2.28 4.78
C ILE A 58 5.30 -3.42 5.02
N VAL A 59 4.00 -3.18 4.86
CA VAL A 59 2.97 -4.22 4.97
C VAL A 59 2.40 -4.50 3.59
N GLN A 60 2.44 -5.77 3.18
CA GLN A 60 2.05 -6.20 1.83
C GLN A 60 1.15 -7.43 1.88
N GLY A 61 0.04 -7.39 1.15
CA GLY A 61 -0.78 -8.58 0.91
C GLY A 61 -0.12 -9.54 -0.08
N ARG A 62 -0.06 -10.83 0.26
CA ARG A 62 0.56 -11.84 -0.61
C ARG A 62 -0.12 -11.97 -1.97
N TYR A 63 -1.44 -11.79 -2.00
CA TYR A 63 -2.27 -11.95 -3.20
C TYR A 63 -2.72 -10.60 -3.77
N ASP A 64 -1.96 -9.54 -3.52
CA ASP A 64 -2.23 -8.23 -4.11
C ASP A 64 -1.90 -8.28 -5.62
N VAL A 65 -2.95 -8.21 -6.43
CA VAL A 65 -2.85 -8.21 -7.91
C VAL A 65 -2.87 -6.79 -8.48
N VAL A 66 -3.15 -5.79 -7.65
CA VAL A 66 -3.12 -4.36 -8.05
C VAL A 66 -1.72 -3.81 -7.90
N CYS A 67 -1.11 -4.03 -6.72
CA CYS A 67 0.27 -3.70 -6.43
C CYS A 67 1.02 -4.98 -6.04
N PRO A 68 1.66 -5.66 -7.00
CA PRO A 68 2.24 -6.98 -6.76
C PRO A 68 3.31 -6.98 -5.64
N PRO A 69 3.40 -8.06 -4.85
CA PRO A 69 4.39 -8.18 -3.76
C PRO A 69 5.85 -8.01 -4.20
N THR A 70 6.14 -8.23 -5.49
CA THR A 70 7.46 -8.01 -6.08
C THR A 70 7.93 -6.57 -5.91
N THR A 71 7.03 -5.59 -6.02
CA THR A 71 7.34 -4.17 -5.85
C THR A 71 7.73 -3.85 -4.40
N ALA A 72 7.00 -4.39 -3.43
CA ALA A 72 7.32 -4.24 -2.01
C ALA A 72 8.65 -4.92 -1.65
N TYR A 73 8.92 -6.10 -2.23
CA TYR A 73 10.17 -6.81 -2.05
C TYR A 73 11.35 -6.03 -2.65
N GLU A 74 11.19 -5.44 -3.82
CA GLU A 74 12.22 -4.63 -4.45
C GLU A 74 12.55 -3.39 -3.62
N LEU A 75 11.53 -2.70 -3.12
CA LEU A 75 11.71 -1.57 -2.20
C LEU A 75 12.47 -1.99 -0.94
N HIS A 76 12.07 -3.09 -0.30
CA HIS A 76 12.75 -3.63 0.87
C HIS A 76 14.21 -4.01 0.56
N SER A 77 14.48 -4.60 -0.61
CA SER A 77 15.84 -4.97 -1.02
C SER A 77 16.77 -3.77 -1.15
N ARG A 78 16.24 -2.62 -1.56
CA ARG A 78 16.98 -1.34 -1.61
C ARG A 78 16.97 -0.58 -0.28
N TRP A 79 16.10 -0.99 0.65
CA TRP A 79 15.97 -0.42 2.00
C TRP A 79 16.10 -1.52 3.07
N PRO A 80 17.31 -2.10 3.24
CA PRO A 80 17.52 -3.24 4.12
C PRO A 80 17.25 -2.94 5.61
N GLU A 81 17.21 -1.68 6.01
CA GLU A 81 16.83 -1.26 7.36
C GLU A 81 15.31 -1.28 7.59
N SER A 82 14.50 -1.40 6.53
CA SER A 82 13.06 -1.57 6.66
C SER A 82 12.69 -2.99 7.11
N GLU A 83 11.50 -3.17 7.68
CA GLU A 83 10.89 -4.48 7.91
C GLU A 83 9.84 -4.74 6.83
N LEU A 84 9.87 -5.90 6.19
CA LEU A 84 8.81 -6.33 5.27
C LEU A 84 7.91 -7.36 5.95
N LYS A 85 6.63 -7.05 6.09
CA LYS A 85 5.60 -7.92 6.67
C LYS A 85 4.60 -8.34 5.59
N ILE A 86 4.53 -9.62 5.32
CA ILE A 86 3.61 -10.20 4.33
C ILE A 86 2.36 -10.72 5.05
N ALA A 87 1.18 -10.22 4.65
CA ALA A 87 -0.11 -10.77 5.05
C ALA A 87 -0.46 -11.97 4.16
N PRO A 88 -0.41 -13.23 4.70
CA PRO A 88 -0.38 -14.44 3.87
C PRO A 88 -1.71 -14.72 3.16
N PHE A 89 -2.83 -14.20 3.68
CA PHE A 89 -4.19 -14.44 3.14
C PHE A 89 -4.91 -13.15 2.76
N SER A 90 -4.17 -12.11 2.38
CA SER A 90 -4.74 -10.80 2.02
C SER A 90 -4.31 -10.34 0.64
N GLY A 91 -5.15 -9.48 0.04
CA GLY A 91 -4.91 -8.80 -1.22
C GLY A 91 -4.47 -7.34 -1.03
N HIS A 92 -5.12 -6.43 -1.77
CA HIS A 92 -4.72 -5.02 -1.89
C HIS A 92 -5.24 -4.11 -0.77
N SER A 93 -6.43 -4.39 -0.23
CA SER A 93 -7.08 -3.42 0.64
C SER A 93 -6.47 -3.36 2.04
N ALA A 94 -6.15 -2.14 2.49
CA ALA A 94 -5.73 -1.87 3.87
C ALA A 94 -6.79 -2.24 4.92
N PHE A 95 -8.06 -2.42 4.50
CA PHE A 95 -9.16 -2.83 5.36
C PHE A 95 -9.34 -4.35 5.45
N GLU A 96 -8.51 -5.14 4.80
CA GLU A 96 -8.46 -6.58 5.05
C GLU A 96 -7.88 -6.84 6.44
N LYS A 97 -8.49 -7.77 7.16
CA LYS A 97 -8.24 -8.00 8.60
C LYS A 97 -6.76 -8.15 8.95
N GLU A 98 -6.02 -8.93 8.17
CA GLU A 98 -4.58 -9.16 8.44
C GLU A 98 -3.76 -7.89 8.17
N ILE A 99 -4.03 -7.18 7.07
CA ILE A 99 -3.33 -5.95 6.73
C ILE A 99 -3.59 -4.89 7.78
N THR A 100 -4.88 -4.68 8.15
CA THR A 100 -5.24 -3.75 9.22
C THR A 100 -4.51 -4.08 10.53
N HIS A 101 -4.46 -5.36 10.91
CA HIS A 101 -3.76 -5.80 12.11
C HIS A 101 -2.27 -5.45 12.06
N LEU A 102 -1.58 -5.79 10.97
CA LEU A 102 -0.15 -5.51 10.80
C LEU A 102 0.16 -4.00 10.75
N LEU A 103 -0.72 -3.19 10.16
CA LEU A 103 -0.57 -1.73 10.15
C LEU A 103 -0.73 -1.13 11.55
N ILE A 104 -1.70 -1.60 12.34
CA ILE A 104 -1.89 -1.16 13.73
C ILE A 104 -0.70 -1.57 14.59
N GLU A 105 -0.20 -2.81 14.44
CA GLU A 105 1.00 -3.29 15.13
C GLU A 105 2.21 -2.41 14.80
N ALA A 106 2.42 -2.08 13.51
CA ALA A 106 3.51 -1.23 13.07
C ALA A 106 3.42 0.20 13.65
N THR A 107 2.23 0.81 13.63
CA THR A 107 2.03 2.15 14.20
C THR A 107 2.24 2.16 15.71
N ASN A 108 1.79 1.13 16.43
CA ASN A 108 2.02 0.98 17.87
C ASN A 108 3.52 0.85 18.18
N LYS A 109 4.28 0.09 17.39
CA LYS A 109 5.74 -0.02 17.55
C LYS A 109 6.43 1.34 17.48
N PHE A 110 6.01 2.21 16.56
CA PHE A 110 6.58 3.56 16.45
C PHE A 110 6.06 4.54 17.51
N SER A 111 4.90 4.32 18.11
CA SER A 111 4.34 5.20 19.15
C SER A 111 5.01 5.05 20.50
N ILE A 112 5.56 3.87 20.81
CA ILE A 112 6.16 3.56 22.14
C ILE A 112 7.59 4.18 22.26
N ASN A 113 8.19 4.58 21.17
CA ASN A 113 9.55 5.13 21.13
C ASN A 113 9.60 6.68 21.17
N LYS A 114 8.57 7.31 21.75
CA LYS A 114 8.56 8.76 21.99
C LYS A 114 8.85 9.09 23.44
#